data_208a3106805e522984ffa92e7e0ddea6
#
_entry.id   208a3106805e522984ffa92e7e0ddea6
#
_cell.length_a   1.000
_cell.length_b   1.000
_cell.length_c   1.000
_cell.angle_alpha   90.00
_cell.angle_beta   90.00
_cell.angle_gamma   90.00
#
_symmetry.space_group_name_H-M   'P 1'
#
loop_
_entity.id
_entity.type
_entity.pdbx_description
1 polymer ?
#
loop_
_entity_poly.entity_id
_entity_poly.type
_entity_poly.pdbx_seq_one_letter_code
_entity_poly.pdbx_strand_id
1 'polypeptide(L)'
;MDRTTRTLAIAVVGVAVLGWASNARASQSGESSAGQPRLMSPDARVRGGSGRLAAAIRHAVAGSSTFHRLVDQIGATDGVVYVLEGHCKRGLRACLILDMSVMGANRVLWIRIDPRKMDRDLMGSIGHELQHALEVLSHASITSGSAMILLYNKEGSQEGGHFETDAAIKVGRAVRAELEASDIVNHGE
;
A
#
# COMPACT_ATOMS: atom_id res chain seq x y z
N MET A 1 -42.96 -16.53 -50.87
CA MET A 1 -43.86 -16.46 -49.68
C MET A 1 -43.32 -15.35 -48.80
N ASP A 2 -44.11 -14.30 -48.75
CA ASP A 2 -43.77 -12.89 -48.58
C ASP A 2 -43.12 -12.48 -47.25
N ARG A 3 -42.14 -11.64 -47.43
CA ARG A 3 -41.50 -10.86 -46.36
C ARG A 3 -42.12 -9.48 -46.34
N THR A 4 -42.73 -9.10 -45.25
CA THR A 4 -43.18 -7.72 -45.05
C THR A 4 -42.28 -7.02 -44.03
N THR A 5 -41.41 -6.19 -44.56
CA THR A 5 -40.57 -5.26 -43.79
C THR A 5 -41.39 -4.05 -43.38
N ARG A 6 -41.59 -3.80 -42.11
CA ARG A 6 -42.19 -2.56 -41.63
C ARG A 6 -41.11 -1.64 -41.09
N THR A 7 -40.87 -0.57 -41.81
CA THR A 7 -40.02 0.56 -41.41
C THR A 7 -40.86 1.51 -40.56
N LEU A 8 -40.44 1.70 -39.30
CA LEU A 8 -41.01 2.74 -38.43
C LEU A 8 -40.12 3.99 -38.53
N ALA A 9 -40.69 5.07 -39.02
CA ALA A 9 -40.08 6.40 -38.99
C ALA A 9 -40.43 7.07 -37.66
N ILE A 10 -39.40 7.45 -36.92
CA ILE A 10 -39.55 8.25 -35.67
C ILE A 10 -39.22 9.70 -36.02
N ALA A 11 -40.21 10.56 -35.90
CA ALA A 11 -40.08 12.01 -36.06
C ALA A 11 -39.43 12.60 -34.77
N VAL A 12 -38.33 13.31 -34.97
CA VAL A 12 -37.66 14.06 -33.89
C VAL A 12 -38.25 15.47 -33.87
N VAL A 13 -38.97 15.79 -32.81
CA VAL A 13 -39.46 17.16 -32.53
C VAL A 13 -38.35 17.88 -31.73
N GLY A 14 -37.73 18.86 -32.37
CA GLY A 14 -36.76 19.73 -31.73
C GLY A 14 -37.47 20.82 -30.89
N VAL A 15 -37.18 20.88 -29.61
CA VAL A 15 -37.55 22.00 -28.74
C VAL A 15 -36.31 22.84 -28.51
N ALA A 16 -36.27 24.04 -29.08
CA ALA A 16 -35.26 25.03 -28.81
C ALA A 16 -35.61 25.76 -27.51
N VAL A 17 -34.78 25.60 -26.47
CA VAL A 17 -34.87 26.38 -25.22
C VAL A 17 -33.77 27.44 -25.26
N LEU A 18 -34.20 28.68 -25.43
CA LEU A 18 -33.37 29.88 -25.27
C LEU A 18 -33.09 30.06 -23.77
N GLY A 19 -31.84 29.76 -23.37
CA GLY A 19 -31.40 29.90 -21.98
C GLY A 19 -30.72 31.24 -21.73
N TRP A 20 -31.10 31.89 -20.69
CA TRP A 20 -30.50 33.10 -20.16
C TRP A 20 -29.14 32.82 -19.52
N ALA A 21 -28.11 33.50 -19.96
CA ALA A 21 -26.81 33.54 -19.34
C ALA A 21 -26.85 34.48 -18.13
N SER A 22 -26.91 33.93 -16.94
CA SER A 22 -26.62 34.69 -15.70
C SER A 22 -25.16 34.46 -15.31
N ASN A 23 -24.33 35.47 -15.55
CA ASN A 23 -22.96 35.56 -15.04
C ASN A 23 -22.99 35.80 -13.53
N ALA A 24 -23.03 34.73 -12.75
CA ALA A 24 -22.70 34.79 -11.32
C ALA A 24 -21.19 34.54 -11.18
N ARG A 25 -20.44 35.64 -11.02
CA ARG A 25 -19.04 35.64 -10.63
C ARG A 25 -18.97 35.25 -9.15
N ALA A 26 -18.86 33.96 -8.87
CA ALA A 26 -18.55 33.48 -7.54
C ALA A 26 -17.05 33.73 -7.28
N SER A 27 -16.77 34.73 -6.43
CA SER A 27 -15.46 34.92 -5.81
C SER A 27 -15.17 33.68 -4.97
N GLN A 28 -14.32 32.80 -5.48
CA GLN A 28 -13.74 31.72 -4.66
C GLN A 28 -12.69 32.37 -3.76
N SER A 29 -13.11 32.73 -2.55
CA SER A 29 -12.20 32.96 -1.44
C SER A 29 -11.43 31.67 -1.20
N GLY A 30 -10.12 31.72 -1.46
CA GLY A 30 -9.21 30.62 -1.17
C GLY A 30 -9.16 30.36 0.33
N GLU A 31 -9.99 29.46 0.82
CA GLU A 31 -9.75 28.85 2.11
C GLU A 31 -8.62 27.84 1.94
N SER A 32 -7.47 28.30 2.42
CA SER A 32 -6.29 27.48 2.65
C SER A 32 -6.69 26.33 3.60
N SER A 33 -7.00 25.17 3.04
CA SER A 33 -7.25 23.96 3.81
C SER A 33 -5.93 23.46 4.38
N ALA A 34 -5.47 24.17 5.42
CA ALA A 34 -4.37 23.71 6.24
C ALA A 34 -4.85 22.52 7.09
N GLY A 35 -4.31 21.34 6.83
CA GLY A 35 -4.10 20.34 7.86
C GLY A 35 -5.23 19.38 8.19
N GLN A 36 -6.00 18.88 7.23
CA GLN A 36 -6.66 17.59 7.46
C GLN A 36 -5.64 16.46 7.21
N PRO A 37 -5.42 15.54 8.19
CA PRO A 37 -4.62 14.37 7.94
C PRO A 37 -5.29 13.62 6.79
N ARG A 38 -4.62 13.53 5.64
CA ARG A 38 -5.05 12.67 4.54
C ARG A 38 -5.12 11.25 5.11
N LEU A 39 -6.32 10.79 5.42
CA LEU A 39 -6.58 9.38 5.62
C LEU A 39 -5.98 8.65 4.41
N MET A 40 -5.27 7.56 4.65
CA MET A 40 -4.72 6.77 3.56
C MET A 40 -5.83 6.52 2.54
N SER A 41 -5.53 6.75 1.26
CA SER A 41 -6.50 6.50 0.18
C SER A 41 -7.08 5.09 0.37
N PRO A 42 -8.40 4.90 0.18
CA PRO A 42 -9.01 3.56 0.23
C PRO A 42 -8.33 2.55 -0.70
N ASP A 43 -7.66 3.06 -1.74
CA ASP A 43 -6.93 2.28 -2.73
C ASP A 43 -5.50 1.92 -2.31
N ALA A 44 -5.00 2.43 -1.18
CA ALA A 44 -3.66 2.10 -0.71
C ALA A 44 -3.53 0.58 -0.48
N ARG A 45 -2.52 -0.03 -1.09
CA ARG A 45 -2.26 -1.47 -0.99
C ARG A 45 -1.48 -1.85 0.28
N VAL A 46 -0.75 -0.92 0.87
CA VAL A 46 -0.11 -1.09 2.19
C VAL A 46 -0.90 -0.28 3.21
N ARG A 47 -1.44 -0.94 4.23
CA ARG A 47 -2.41 -0.37 5.17
C ARG A 47 -1.98 -0.56 6.61
N GLY A 48 -1.91 0.52 7.37
CA GLY A 48 -1.76 0.45 8.83
C GLY A 48 -3.10 0.13 9.50
N GLY A 49 -3.10 -0.84 10.42
CA GLY A 49 -4.30 -1.27 11.15
C GLY A 49 -4.77 -0.26 12.22
N SER A 50 -4.01 0.79 12.50
CA SER A 50 -4.38 1.91 13.36
C SER A 50 -3.98 3.24 12.73
N GLY A 51 -4.61 4.34 13.17
CA GLY A 51 -4.26 5.69 12.71
C GLY A 51 -2.78 6.03 12.95
N ARG A 52 -2.21 5.55 14.08
CA ARG A 52 -0.80 5.70 14.41
C ARG A 52 0.11 4.97 13.42
N LEU A 53 -0.22 3.73 13.06
CA LEU A 53 0.54 2.97 12.06
C LEU A 53 0.42 3.57 10.66
N ALA A 54 -0.78 3.99 10.29
CA ALA A 54 -0.99 4.67 9.01
C ALA A 54 -0.18 5.97 8.92
N ALA A 55 -0.07 6.75 10.00
CA ALA A 55 0.77 7.94 10.05
C ALA A 55 2.27 7.61 9.93
N ALA A 56 2.73 6.57 10.63
CA ALA A 56 4.12 6.11 10.57
C ALA A 56 4.51 5.62 9.15
N ILE A 57 3.63 4.86 8.49
CA ILE A 57 3.83 4.42 7.11
C ILE A 57 3.93 5.63 6.18
N ARG A 58 3.04 6.64 6.31
CA ARG A 58 3.14 7.86 5.50
C ARG A 58 4.44 8.62 5.74
N HIS A 59 4.90 8.71 6.99
CA HIS A 59 6.18 9.31 7.32
C HIS A 59 7.34 8.56 6.65
N ALA A 60 7.34 7.22 6.72
CA ALA A 60 8.35 6.40 6.06
C ALA A 60 8.33 6.55 4.54
N VAL A 61 7.15 6.64 3.91
CA VAL A 61 7.01 6.90 2.47
C VAL A 61 7.59 8.28 2.10
N ALA A 62 7.38 9.30 2.93
CA ALA A 62 7.90 10.65 2.67
C ALA A 62 9.41 10.75 2.90
N GLY A 63 9.96 10.06 3.90
CA GLY A 63 11.35 10.17 4.33
C GLY A 63 12.29 9.12 3.74
N SER A 64 11.79 8.08 3.06
CA SER A 64 12.61 7.01 2.49
C SER A 64 12.18 6.67 1.06
N SER A 65 13.06 6.92 0.11
CA SER A 65 12.84 6.57 -1.30
C SER A 65 12.72 5.06 -1.51
N THR A 66 13.42 4.28 -0.72
CA THR A 66 13.34 2.81 -0.73
C THR A 66 11.98 2.33 -0.23
N PHE A 67 11.47 2.91 0.87
CA PHE A 67 10.14 2.56 1.38
C PHE A 67 9.03 2.96 0.40
N HIS A 68 9.11 4.16 -0.18
CA HIS A 68 8.19 4.63 -1.20
C HIS A 68 8.12 3.66 -2.37
N ARG A 69 9.27 3.29 -2.93
CA ARG A 69 9.36 2.35 -4.06
C ARG A 69 8.75 0.97 -3.74
N LEU A 70 8.93 0.46 -2.51
CA LEU A 70 8.28 -0.78 -2.08
C LEU A 70 6.76 -0.67 -2.09
N VAL A 71 6.21 0.43 -1.56
CA VAL A 71 4.77 0.68 -1.53
C VAL A 71 4.22 0.75 -2.96
N ASP A 72 4.92 1.42 -3.87
CA ASP A 72 4.53 1.50 -5.29
C ASP A 72 4.60 0.13 -5.98
N GLN A 73 5.64 -0.65 -5.74
CA GLN A 73 5.79 -1.98 -6.31
C GLN A 73 4.69 -2.93 -5.81
N ILE A 74 4.36 -2.91 -4.52
CA ILE A 74 3.21 -3.66 -3.98
C ILE A 74 1.91 -3.14 -4.59
N GLY A 75 1.80 -1.81 -4.79
CA GLY A 75 0.68 -1.16 -5.46
C GLY A 75 0.42 -1.66 -6.87
N ALA A 76 1.45 -2.09 -7.58
CA ALA A 76 1.38 -2.65 -8.94
C ALA A 76 0.99 -4.14 -8.98
N THR A 77 0.84 -4.80 -7.82
CA THR A 77 0.41 -6.21 -7.71
C THR A 77 -1.08 -6.33 -7.38
N ASP A 78 -1.57 -7.56 -7.33
CA ASP A 78 -2.88 -7.90 -6.76
C ASP A 78 -2.88 -7.95 -5.21
N GLY A 79 -1.74 -7.65 -4.56
CA GLY A 79 -1.57 -7.74 -3.13
C GLY A 79 -2.19 -6.58 -2.34
N VAL A 80 -2.64 -6.89 -1.14
CA VAL A 80 -2.95 -5.93 -0.07
C VAL A 80 -2.20 -6.38 1.18
N VAL A 81 -1.38 -5.50 1.75
CA VAL A 81 -0.58 -5.79 2.93
C VAL A 81 -1.09 -4.97 4.11
N TYR A 82 -1.53 -5.64 5.17
CA TYR A 82 -1.90 -5.00 6.43
C TYR A 82 -0.73 -5.05 7.42
N VAL A 83 -0.38 -3.90 7.97
CA VAL A 83 0.56 -3.78 9.08
C VAL A 83 -0.24 -3.62 10.36
N LEU A 84 -0.17 -4.61 11.24
CA LEU A 84 -0.99 -4.72 12.45
C LEU A 84 -0.10 -4.76 13.70
N GLU A 85 -0.61 -4.20 14.79
CA GLU A 85 0.03 -4.36 16.10
C GLU A 85 -0.10 -5.81 16.57
N GLY A 86 0.98 -6.35 17.16
CA GLY A 86 1.00 -7.72 17.66
C GLY A 86 2.40 -8.17 18.04
N HIS A 87 2.50 -9.44 18.42
CA HIS A 87 3.77 -10.03 18.84
C HIS A 87 4.32 -10.94 17.74
N CYS A 88 5.60 -10.78 17.47
CA CYS A 88 6.41 -11.70 16.70
C CYS A 88 7.14 -12.68 17.62
N LYS A 89 7.91 -13.60 17.07
CA LYS A 89 8.82 -14.43 17.85
C LYS A 89 9.82 -13.53 18.63
N ARG A 90 10.39 -14.07 19.74
CA ARG A 90 11.28 -13.32 20.61
C ARG A 90 12.43 -12.66 19.81
N GLY A 91 12.64 -11.38 20.05
CA GLY A 91 13.70 -10.59 19.43
C GLY A 91 13.35 -9.88 18.12
N LEU A 92 12.21 -10.22 17.47
CA LEU A 92 11.77 -9.57 16.26
C LEU A 92 10.84 -8.41 16.55
N ARG A 93 11.05 -7.29 15.88
CA ARG A 93 10.20 -6.10 15.96
C ARG A 93 9.08 -6.08 14.94
N ALA A 94 9.27 -6.77 13.82
CA ALA A 94 8.27 -7.00 12.79
C ALA A 94 8.38 -8.44 12.29
N CYS A 95 7.33 -8.97 11.70
CA CYS A 95 7.32 -10.28 11.04
C CYS A 95 6.17 -10.39 10.04
N LEU A 96 6.47 -10.88 8.85
CA LEU A 96 5.45 -11.32 7.89
C LEU A 96 4.81 -12.60 8.41
N ILE A 97 3.48 -12.63 8.46
CA ILE A 97 2.74 -13.83 8.83
C ILE A 97 2.73 -14.77 7.62
N LEU A 98 3.21 -16.00 7.83
CA LEU A 98 3.24 -17.04 6.79
C LEU A 98 1.84 -17.65 6.58
N ASP A 99 0.89 -16.77 6.36
CA ASP A 99 -0.49 -17.06 6.00
C ASP A 99 -0.98 -16.02 4.99
N MET A 100 -1.93 -16.42 4.17
CA MET A 100 -2.47 -15.60 3.11
C MET A 100 -3.94 -15.91 2.91
N SER A 101 -4.74 -14.88 2.67
CA SER A 101 -6.10 -15.02 2.19
C SER A 101 -6.25 -14.47 0.78
N VAL A 102 -7.08 -15.13 -0.02
CA VAL A 102 -7.51 -14.60 -1.32
C VAL A 102 -8.91 -14.03 -1.16
N MET A 103 -9.08 -12.73 -1.41
CA MET A 103 -10.33 -12.01 -1.27
C MET A 103 -10.69 -11.32 -2.60
N GLY A 104 -11.59 -11.94 -3.35
CA GLY A 104 -11.90 -11.51 -4.71
C GLY A 104 -10.66 -11.64 -5.61
N ALA A 105 -10.23 -10.56 -6.22
CA ALA A 105 -9.04 -10.50 -7.05
C ALA A 105 -7.75 -10.16 -6.27
N ASN A 106 -7.81 -10.06 -4.94
CA ASN A 106 -6.66 -9.62 -4.15
C ASN A 106 -6.12 -10.74 -3.27
N ARG A 107 -4.78 -10.82 -3.17
CA ARG A 107 -4.06 -11.61 -2.16
C ARG A 107 -3.79 -10.71 -0.96
N VAL A 108 -4.20 -11.15 0.22
CA VAL A 108 -4.07 -10.38 1.47
C VAL A 108 -3.00 -11.00 2.34
N LEU A 109 -2.04 -10.17 2.75
CA LEU A 109 -0.92 -10.52 3.61
C LEU A 109 -0.94 -9.66 4.88
N TRP A 110 -0.34 -10.16 5.94
CA TRP A 110 -0.26 -9.46 7.22
C TRP A 110 1.18 -9.41 7.74
N ILE A 111 1.56 -8.21 8.16
CA ILE A 111 2.79 -7.96 8.92
C ILE A 111 2.37 -7.61 10.35
N ARG A 112 2.92 -8.31 11.33
CA ARG A 112 2.80 -7.93 12.74
C ARG A 112 3.99 -7.10 13.16
N ILE A 113 3.75 -6.12 14.03
CA ILE A 113 4.80 -5.28 14.57
C ILE A 113 4.63 -5.11 16.08
N ASP A 114 5.76 -4.99 16.80
CA ASP A 114 5.77 -4.58 18.19
C ASP A 114 5.68 -3.05 18.28
N PRO A 115 4.56 -2.49 18.76
CA PRO A 115 4.30 -1.05 18.70
C PRO A 115 4.96 -0.25 19.83
N ARG A 116 5.73 -0.88 20.74
CA ARG A 116 6.31 -0.23 21.93
C ARG A 116 7.08 1.03 21.59
N LYS A 117 7.81 1.05 20.47
CA LYS A 117 8.56 2.20 19.99
C LYS A 117 8.38 2.36 18.48
N MET A 118 7.80 3.49 18.08
CA MET A 118 7.58 3.85 16.68
C MET A 118 8.76 4.69 16.18
N ASP A 119 9.88 4.04 15.93
CA ASP A 119 11.13 4.67 15.52
C ASP A 119 11.57 4.19 14.12
N ARG A 120 12.66 4.78 13.61
CA ARG A 120 13.25 4.40 12.33
C ARG A 120 13.67 2.94 12.25
N ASP A 121 14.06 2.34 13.40
CA ASP A 121 14.40 0.92 13.44
C ASP A 121 13.19 0.04 13.18
N LEU A 122 12.02 0.42 13.73
CA LEU A 122 10.76 -0.26 13.40
C LEU A 122 10.37 -0.05 11.94
N MET A 123 10.56 1.16 11.40
CA MET A 123 10.27 1.41 9.97
C MET A 123 11.20 0.60 9.06
N GLY A 124 12.48 0.46 9.41
CA GLY A 124 13.42 -0.43 8.74
C GLY A 124 12.96 -1.89 8.80
N SER A 125 12.47 -2.33 9.97
CA SER A 125 11.90 -3.68 10.10
C SER A 125 10.62 -3.87 9.28
N ILE A 126 9.73 -2.87 9.23
CA ILE A 126 8.53 -2.93 8.37
C ILE A 126 8.95 -2.97 6.88
N GLY A 127 9.94 -2.17 6.47
CA GLY A 127 10.46 -2.20 5.11
C GLY A 127 11.02 -3.58 4.72
N HIS A 128 11.73 -4.23 5.64
CA HIS A 128 12.21 -5.61 5.48
C HIS A 128 11.04 -6.59 5.22
N GLU A 129 10.00 -6.55 6.06
CA GLU A 129 8.84 -7.43 5.91
C GLU A 129 7.99 -7.11 4.66
N LEU A 130 7.94 -5.84 4.25
CA LEU A 130 7.31 -5.45 2.98
C LEU A 130 8.07 -6.00 1.77
N GLN A 131 9.41 -6.11 1.84
CA GLN A 131 10.19 -6.76 0.80
C GLN A 131 9.85 -8.25 0.72
N HIS A 132 9.73 -8.94 1.83
CA HIS A 132 9.25 -10.33 1.84
C HIS A 132 7.84 -10.45 1.26
N ALA A 133 6.92 -9.54 1.61
CA ALA A 133 5.60 -9.51 1.02
C ALA A 133 5.65 -9.32 -0.51
N LEU A 134 6.52 -8.43 -1.00
CA LEU A 134 6.72 -8.20 -2.43
C LEU A 134 7.29 -9.45 -3.14
N GLU A 135 8.24 -10.16 -2.52
CA GLU A 135 8.78 -11.42 -3.04
C GLU A 135 7.65 -12.44 -3.27
N VAL A 136 6.77 -12.63 -2.27
CA VAL A 136 5.60 -13.49 -2.39
C VAL A 136 4.66 -13.01 -3.50
N LEU A 137 4.34 -11.72 -3.53
CA LEU A 137 3.39 -11.12 -4.47
C LEU A 137 3.90 -11.12 -5.91
N SER A 138 5.22 -11.17 -6.12
CA SER A 138 5.84 -11.29 -7.44
C SER A 138 5.56 -12.64 -8.13
N HIS A 139 5.08 -13.62 -7.38
CA HIS A 139 4.73 -14.96 -7.89
C HIS A 139 3.21 -15.15 -7.84
N ALA A 140 2.51 -14.99 -8.95
CA ALA A 140 1.06 -15.12 -9.04
C ALA A 140 0.52 -16.51 -8.60
N SER A 141 1.35 -17.56 -8.68
CA SER A 141 1.01 -18.91 -8.26
C SER A 141 0.97 -19.11 -6.74
N ILE A 142 1.52 -18.16 -5.95
CA ILE A 142 1.52 -18.26 -4.49
C ILE A 142 0.19 -17.69 -3.97
N THR A 143 -0.69 -18.58 -3.53
CA THR A 143 -2.05 -18.25 -3.06
C THR A 143 -2.36 -18.81 -1.67
N SER A 144 -1.34 -19.32 -0.96
CA SER A 144 -1.52 -19.92 0.38
C SER A 144 -0.25 -19.79 1.22
N GLY A 145 -0.39 -19.88 2.55
CA GLY A 145 0.73 -19.92 3.48
C GLY A 145 1.70 -21.07 3.22
N SER A 146 1.19 -22.25 2.85
CA SER A 146 2.04 -23.40 2.49
C SER A 146 2.91 -23.10 1.26
N ALA A 147 2.36 -22.42 0.25
CA ALA A 147 3.12 -22.03 -0.93
C ALA A 147 4.18 -20.95 -0.58
N MET A 148 3.89 -20.03 0.35
CA MET A 148 4.88 -19.07 0.88
C MET A 148 6.05 -19.79 1.55
N ILE A 149 5.77 -20.79 2.40
CA ILE A 149 6.81 -21.59 3.06
C ILE A 149 7.70 -22.31 2.04
N LEU A 150 7.11 -22.88 0.99
CA LEU A 150 7.86 -23.52 -0.09
C LEU A 150 8.76 -22.54 -0.86
N LEU A 151 8.28 -21.32 -1.13
CA LEU A 151 9.09 -20.29 -1.74
C LEU A 151 10.33 -19.98 -0.89
N TYR A 152 10.14 -19.70 0.38
CA TYR A 152 11.24 -19.34 1.28
C TYR A 152 12.20 -20.48 1.57
N ASN A 153 11.73 -21.74 1.59
CA ASN A 153 12.62 -22.90 1.68
C ASN A 153 13.53 -23.05 0.46
N LYS A 154 13.09 -22.53 -0.69
CA LYS A 154 13.85 -22.60 -1.95
C LYS A 154 14.78 -21.39 -2.13
N GLU A 155 14.33 -20.21 -1.79
CA GLU A 155 15.00 -18.95 -2.15
C GLU A 155 15.64 -18.23 -0.94
N GLY A 156 15.19 -18.56 0.29
CA GLY A 156 15.70 -17.95 1.51
C GLY A 156 16.74 -18.79 2.24
N SER A 157 17.52 -18.15 3.10
CA SER A 157 18.30 -18.84 4.12
C SER A 157 17.47 -19.01 5.39
N GLN A 158 17.65 -20.14 6.08
CA GLN A 158 17.02 -20.36 7.39
C GLN A 158 18.05 -20.03 8.48
N GLU A 159 18.10 -18.79 8.91
CA GLU A 159 18.90 -18.40 10.08
C GLU A 159 17.99 -18.21 11.29
N GLY A 160 18.29 -18.89 12.39
CA GLY A 160 17.53 -18.73 13.65
C GLY A 160 16.05 -19.11 13.59
N GLY A 161 15.62 -19.92 12.58
CA GLY A 161 14.22 -20.30 12.39
C GLY A 161 13.34 -19.22 11.75
N HIS A 162 13.96 -18.29 11.02
CA HIS A 162 13.33 -17.26 10.18
C HIS A 162 13.80 -17.45 8.74
N PHE A 163 12.96 -17.07 7.81
CA PHE A 163 13.33 -16.98 6.40
C PHE A 163 13.91 -15.60 6.15
N GLU A 164 15.14 -15.55 5.64
CA GLU A 164 15.85 -14.32 5.33
C GLU A 164 16.23 -14.30 3.87
N THR A 165 16.14 -13.14 3.24
CA THR A 165 16.66 -12.89 1.92
C THR A 165 17.63 -11.71 1.96
N ASP A 166 18.67 -11.75 1.13
CA ASP A 166 19.61 -10.62 0.99
C ASP A 166 18.88 -9.32 0.61
N ALA A 167 17.83 -9.43 -0.19
CA ALA A 167 17.03 -8.29 -0.62
C ALA A 167 16.31 -7.64 0.57
N ALA A 168 15.65 -8.42 1.43
CA ALA A 168 14.97 -7.93 2.61
C ALA A 168 15.93 -7.27 3.61
N ILE A 169 17.10 -7.90 3.84
CA ILE A 169 18.14 -7.32 4.71
C ILE A 169 18.62 -5.96 4.15
N LYS A 170 18.92 -5.88 2.85
CA LYS A 170 19.38 -4.64 2.21
C LYS A 170 18.32 -3.55 2.30
N VAL A 171 17.06 -3.87 2.03
CA VAL A 171 15.95 -2.93 2.09
C VAL A 171 15.75 -2.40 3.50
N GLY A 172 15.71 -3.26 4.51
CA GLY A 172 15.54 -2.82 5.91
C GLY A 172 16.66 -1.87 6.37
N ARG A 173 17.91 -2.13 5.95
CA ARG A 173 19.05 -1.25 6.23
C ARG A 173 18.95 0.08 5.48
N ALA A 174 18.55 0.06 4.20
CA ALA A 174 18.42 1.27 3.39
C ALA A 174 17.33 2.19 3.94
N VAL A 175 16.16 1.65 4.26
CA VAL A 175 15.05 2.43 4.87
C VAL A 175 15.50 3.12 6.15
N ARG A 176 16.20 2.39 7.04
CA ARG A 176 16.70 2.96 8.30
C ARG A 176 17.68 4.11 8.05
N ALA A 177 18.64 3.93 7.15
CA ALA A 177 19.65 4.94 6.82
C ALA A 177 19.03 6.18 6.16
N GLU A 178 18.07 5.99 5.25
CA GLU A 178 17.37 7.10 4.58
C GLU A 178 16.53 7.92 5.56
N LEU A 179 15.82 7.29 6.48
CA LEU A 179 15.05 7.99 7.52
C LEU A 179 15.96 8.73 8.51
N GLU A 180 17.12 8.16 8.85
CA GLU A 180 18.11 8.85 9.68
C GLU A 180 18.64 10.11 9.01
N ALA A 181 18.94 10.05 7.71
CA ALA A 181 19.38 11.21 6.94
C ALA A 181 18.27 12.27 6.81
N SER A 182 17.02 11.86 6.60
CA SER A 182 15.86 12.75 6.52
C SER A 182 15.60 13.50 7.83
N ASP A 183 15.72 12.81 8.98
CA ASP A 183 15.53 13.44 10.29
C ASP A 183 16.60 14.49 10.59
N ILE A 184 17.85 14.26 10.18
CA ILE A 184 18.96 15.23 10.36
C ILE A 184 18.67 16.53 9.58
N VAL A 185 18.17 16.41 8.34
CA VAL A 185 17.86 17.59 7.50
C VAL A 185 16.73 18.41 8.11
N ASN A 186 15.69 17.74 8.64
CA ASN A 186 14.51 18.41 9.21
C ASN A 186 14.74 19.05 10.59
N HIS A 187 15.82 18.70 11.32
CA HIS A 187 16.16 19.24 12.64
C HIS A 187 17.38 20.18 12.60
N GLY A 188 17.97 20.42 11.45
CA GLY A 188 19.16 21.26 11.25
C GLY A 188 18.86 22.69 10.77
N GLU A 189 17.57 23.06 10.62
CA GLU A 189 17.09 24.42 10.38
C GLU A 189 16.47 24.98 11.70
#